data_3b4ec35d2726d3fa2c30a4a4fff1bda6
#
_entry.id   3b4ec35d2726d3fa2c30a4a4fff1bda6
#
_cell.length_a   1.000
_cell.length_b   1.000
_cell.length_c   1.000
_cell.angle_alpha   90.00
_cell.angle_beta   90.00
_cell.angle_gamma   90.00
#
_symmetry.space_group_name_H-M   'P 1'
#
loop_
_entity.id
_entity.type
_entity.pdbx_description
1 polymer ?
#
loop_
_entity_poly.entity_id
_entity_poly.type
_entity_poly.pdbx_seq_one_letter_code
_entity_poly.pdbx_strand_id
1 'polypeptide(L)'
;PAIKELFPETNDGIIESSQVELRHAEELHGKTLEDFSGPVYAKLDNYLPISGSVKARGGIYEVLWFAEQVALQEGIITLDSDYRALLTSEARKVFSGYSLVVGSTGNLGLSIGIMGRAFGFNVEVHMSKEAAAWKKEKLRSLGARVVEHEGDYSSAVAQARQIASSNPKAHFVDDEESVILFLGYAVAGLRLAPQIRPLLDETGKNLKVYIPCGVGGAPGGIAFGLKATLGDRVEVYFAEPTHSPCMLLALATGKLSDISVSDVGLDGITVADGLAVGRASKLTTSWMIHLIDGVFTVPD
;
A
#
# COMPACT_ATOMS: atom_id res chain seq x y z
N PRO A 1 -3.93 -20.99 -1.07
CA PRO A 1 -3.72 -22.10 -0.07
C PRO A 1 -2.65 -21.73 0.95
N ALA A 2 -1.42 -21.32 0.54
CA ALA A 2 -0.32 -21.01 1.45
C ALA A 2 -0.65 -19.93 2.48
N ILE A 3 -1.33 -18.83 2.09
CA ILE A 3 -1.71 -17.77 3.02
C ILE A 3 -2.64 -18.28 4.10
N LYS A 4 -3.63 -19.12 3.77
CA LYS A 4 -4.56 -19.70 4.73
C LYS A 4 -3.84 -20.54 5.81
N GLU A 5 -2.79 -21.24 5.44
CA GLU A 5 -1.99 -22.03 6.39
C GLU A 5 -1.09 -21.16 7.27
N LEU A 6 -0.48 -20.12 6.70
CA LEU A 6 0.38 -19.20 7.45
C LEU A 6 -0.40 -18.26 8.36
N PHE A 7 -1.60 -17.86 7.93
CA PHE A 7 -2.42 -16.83 8.57
C PHE A 7 -3.88 -17.30 8.63
N PRO A 8 -4.21 -18.19 9.60
CA PRO A 8 -5.56 -18.76 9.75
C PRO A 8 -6.66 -17.71 9.99
N GLU A 9 -6.29 -16.52 10.45
CA GLU A 9 -7.22 -15.40 10.62
C GLU A 9 -7.75 -14.83 9.29
N THR A 10 -7.15 -15.21 8.16
CA THR A 10 -7.64 -14.81 6.84
C THR A 10 -8.81 -15.70 6.41
N ASN A 11 -9.84 -15.11 5.82
CA ASN A 11 -10.94 -15.89 5.25
C ASN A 11 -10.45 -16.58 3.96
N ASP A 12 -10.15 -17.86 4.06
CA ASP A 12 -9.67 -18.70 2.95
C ASP A 12 -8.38 -18.19 2.27
N GLY A 13 -7.53 -17.51 3.03
CA GLY A 13 -6.32 -16.87 2.52
C GLY A 13 -6.57 -15.55 1.78
N ILE A 14 -7.78 -15.01 1.89
CA ILE A 14 -8.15 -13.74 1.26
C ILE A 14 -7.85 -12.58 2.23
N ILE A 15 -7.05 -11.62 1.75
CA ILE A 15 -6.74 -10.38 2.48
C ILE A 15 -7.80 -9.36 2.09
N GLU A 16 -8.82 -9.20 2.93
CA GLU A 16 -9.93 -8.26 2.69
C GLU A 16 -10.43 -7.70 4.01
N SER A 17 -10.96 -6.48 3.96
CA SER A 17 -11.59 -5.78 5.07
C SER A 17 -13.09 -5.65 4.88
N SER A 18 -13.83 -5.50 5.96
CA SER A 18 -15.25 -5.16 5.92
C SER A 18 -15.45 -3.70 5.51
N GLN A 19 -16.66 -3.39 5.05
CA GLN A 19 -17.16 -2.03 4.97
C GLN A 19 -18.30 -1.86 5.98
N VAL A 20 -18.39 -0.68 6.57
CA VAL A 20 -19.46 -0.33 7.49
C VAL A 20 -20.14 0.96 7.05
N GLU A 21 -21.45 0.99 7.15
CA GLU A 21 -22.22 2.21 6.92
C GLU A 21 -22.00 3.15 8.10
N LEU A 22 -21.61 4.37 7.82
CA LEU A 22 -21.52 5.43 8.81
C LEU A 22 -22.89 6.09 8.94
N ARG A 23 -23.73 5.49 9.80
CA ARG A 23 -25.03 6.07 10.16
C ARG A 23 -24.78 7.38 10.89
N HIS A 24 -25.55 8.41 10.56
CA HIS A 24 -25.42 9.75 11.15
C HIS A 24 -24.09 10.47 10.77
N ALA A 25 -23.52 10.17 9.58
CA ALA A 25 -22.35 10.90 9.10
C ALA A 25 -22.60 12.41 9.02
N GLU A 26 -23.84 12.82 8.80
CA GLU A 26 -24.30 14.21 8.83
C GLU A 26 -24.13 14.88 10.20
N GLU A 27 -24.18 14.12 11.29
CA GLU A 27 -24.00 14.65 12.65
C GLU A 27 -22.54 14.96 12.99
N LEU A 28 -21.59 14.34 12.28
CA LEU A 28 -20.15 14.48 12.55
C LEU A 28 -19.62 15.89 12.24
N HIS A 29 -20.33 16.69 11.47
CA HIS A 29 -19.81 17.97 10.97
C HIS A 29 -20.48 19.23 11.51
N GLY A 30 -21.55 19.14 12.32
CA GLY A 30 -22.22 20.29 12.94
C GLY A 30 -22.66 21.39 11.98
N LYS A 31 -22.59 21.16 10.67
CA LYS A 31 -23.03 22.04 9.57
C LYS A 31 -23.72 21.19 8.52
N THR A 32 -24.89 21.60 8.13
CA THR A 32 -25.72 21.05 7.08
C THR A 32 -24.90 20.68 5.85
N LEU A 33 -24.75 19.38 5.60
CA LEU A 33 -24.39 18.84 4.30
C LEU A 33 -25.66 18.92 3.44
N GLU A 34 -26.08 20.12 3.06
CA GLU A 34 -27.33 20.38 2.32
C GLU A 34 -27.43 19.60 0.99
N ASP A 35 -26.28 19.12 0.47
CA ASP A 35 -26.19 18.36 -0.77
C ASP A 35 -25.80 16.88 -0.60
N PHE A 36 -25.67 16.38 0.63
CA PHE A 36 -25.24 15.00 0.87
C PHE A 36 -26.44 14.05 0.88
N SER A 37 -26.77 13.47 -0.24
CA SER A 37 -27.98 12.64 -0.44
C SER A 37 -27.67 11.17 -0.68
N GLY A 38 -26.84 10.53 0.13
CA GLY A 38 -26.56 9.11 -0.04
C GLY A 38 -25.89 8.49 1.17
N PRO A 39 -25.85 7.13 1.25
CA PRO A 39 -25.16 6.44 2.33
C PRO A 39 -23.66 6.65 2.27
N VAL A 40 -23.02 6.81 3.42
CA VAL A 40 -21.57 6.90 3.58
C VAL A 40 -21.04 5.61 4.17
N TYR A 41 -19.99 5.08 3.57
CA TYR A 41 -19.35 3.87 4.05
C TYR A 41 -17.88 4.12 4.39
N ALA A 42 -17.39 3.49 5.45
CA ALA A 42 -15.97 3.37 5.72
C ALA A 42 -15.48 1.98 5.32
N LYS A 43 -14.43 1.92 4.50
CA LYS A 43 -13.70 0.70 4.21
C LYS A 43 -12.61 0.53 5.28
N LEU A 44 -12.74 -0.51 6.11
CA LEU A 44 -11.94 -0.67 7.32
C LEU A 44 -10.57 -1.31 7.05
N ASP A 45 -9.75 -0.71 6.19
CA ASP A 45 -8.44 -1.24 5.83
C ASP A 45 -7.41 -1.22 6.99
N ASN A 46 -7.71 -0.51 8.08
CA ASN A 46 -7.00 -0.61 9.36
C ASN A 46 -7.20 -1.96 10.08
N TYR A 47 -8.18 -2.76 9.66
CA TYR A 47 -8.42 -4.14 10.12
C TYR A 47 -8.08 -5.19 9.07
N LEU A 48 -7.36 -4.83 8.01
CA LEU A 48 -6.86 -5.84 7.07
C LEU A 48 -6.02 -6.88 7.82
N PRO A 49 -6.26 -8.18 7.58
CA PRO A 49 -5.50 -9.22 8.25
C PRO A 49 -4.01 -9.11 7.94
N ILE A 50 -3.19 -9.71 8.78
CA ILE A 50 -1.73 -9.81 8.71
C ILE A 50 -1.02 -8.54 9.16
N SER A 51 -1.26 -7.37 8.55
CA SER A 51 -0.48 -6.16 8.89
C SER A 51 -1.31 -4.94 9.33
N GLY A 52 -2.64 -5.04 9.36
CA GLY A 52 -3.53 -3.99 9.90
C GLY A 52 -3.47 -2.66 9.15
N SER A 53 -3.22 -2.68 7.86
CA SER A 53 -3.19 -1.47 7.02
C SER A 53 -3.39 -1.80 5.54
N VAL A 54 -3.73 -0.79 4.72
CA VAL A 54 -3.83 -0.91 3.26
C VAL A 54 -2.58 -1.52 2.61
N LYS A 55 -1.42 -1.41 3.25
CA LYS A 55 -0.15 -1.97 2.76
C LYS A 55 -0.16 -3.50 2.70
N ALA A 56 -1.06 -4.17 3.44
CA ALA A 56 -1.30 -5.60 3.30
C ALA A 56 -1.73 -6.01 1.88
N ARG A 57 -2.43 -5.15 1.15
CA ARG A 57 -2.88 -5.46 -0.22
C ARG A 57 -1.72 -5.54 -1.19
N GLY A 58 -0.93 -4.46 -1.31
CA GLY A 58 0.19 -4.39 -2.24
C GLY A 58 1.43 -5.12 -1.75
N GLY A 59 1.87 -4.84 -0.51
CA GLY A 59 3.12 -5.39 0.03
C GLY A 59 3.14 -6.91 0.09
N ILE A 60 2.03 -7.51 0.55
CA ILE A 60 1.94 -8.98 0.58
C ILE A 60 1.90 -9.56 -0.82
N TYR A 61 1.17 -8.94 -1.75
CA TYR A 61 1.13 -9.38 -3.14
C TYR A 61 2.52 -9.41 -3.77
N GLU A 62 3.34 -8.38 -3.55
CA GLU A 62 4.71 -8.33 -4.09
C GLU A 62 5.63 -9.40 -3.48
N VAL A 63 5.50 -9.67 -2.17
CA VAL A 63 6.25 -10.78 -1.54
C VAL A 63 5.82 -12.13 -2.12
N LEU A 64 4.52 -12.34 -2.35
CA LEU A 64 4.01 -13.57 -2.96
C LEU A 64 4.50 -13.75 -4.37
N TRP A 65 4.46 -12.69 -5.16
CA TRP A 65 5.01 -12.68 -6.52
C TRP A 65 6.50 -13.03 -6.52
N PHE A 66 7.29 -12.41 -5.65
CA PHE A 66 8.71 -12.70 -5.56
C PHE A 66 8.99 -14.16 -5.11
N ALA A 67 8.22 -14.66 -4.14
CA ALA A 67 8.31 -16.04 -3.70
C ALA A 67 8.00 -17.04 -4.85
N GLU A 68 6.99 -16.75 -5.67
CA GLU A 68 6.66 -17.51 -6.87
C GLU A 68 7.82 -17.48 -7.87
N GLN A 69 8.37 -16.29 -8.18
CA GLN A 69 9.48 -16.18 -9.14
C GLN A 69 10.70 -16.98 -8.68
N VAL A 70 11.09 -16.86 -7.42
CA VAL A 70 12.21 -17.64 -6.86
C VAL A 70 11.91 -19.14 -6.90
N ALA A 71 10.71 -19.56 -6.51
CA ALA A 71 10.35 -20.97 -6.47
C ALA A 71 10.30 -21.62 -7.87
N LEU A 72 9.83 -20.88 -8.88
CA LEU A 72 9.84 -21.31 -10.28
C LEU A 72 11.28 -21.43 -10.80
N GLN A 73 12.11 -20.41 -10.53
CA GLN A 73 13.52 -20.38 -10.94
C GLN A 73 14.32 -21.52 -10.33
N GLU A 74 14.08 -21.82 -9.06
CA GLU A 74 14.80 -22.87 -8.30
C GLU A 74 14.15 -24.27 -8.46
N GLY A 75 13.09 -24.37 -9.27
CA GLY A 75 12.43 -25.66 -9.59
C GLY A 75 11.62 -26.27 -8.44
N ILE A 76 11.24 -25.46 -7.45
CA ILE A 76 10.40 -25.92 -6.29
C ILE A 76 8.98 -26.15 -6.72
N ILE A 77 8.45 -25.29 -7.62
CA ILE A 77 7.11 -25.35 -8.16
C ILE A 77 7.11 -25.18 -9.68
N THR A 78 5.99 -25.55 -10.28
CA THR A 78 5.55 -25.12 -11.61
C THR A 78 4.25 -24.29 -11.46
N LEU A 79 3.75 -23.66 -12.51
CA LEU A 79 2.51 -22.90 -12.46
C LEU A 79 1.28 -23.73 -12.09
N ASP A 80 1.34 -25.04 -12.32
CA ASP A 80 0.26 -25.99 -11.99
C ASP A 80 0.44 -26.66 -10.62
N SER A 81 1.48 -26.31 -9.88
CA SER A 81 1.74 -26.89 -8.55
C SER A 81 0.78 -26.40 -7.48
N ASP A 82 0.60 -27.21 -6.42
CA ASP A 82 0.00 -26.72 -5.19
C ASP A 82 0.97 -25.77 -4.48
N TYR A 83 0.60 -24.50 -4.36
CA TYR A 83 1.42 -23.45 -3.76
C TYR A 83 1.70 -23.63 -2.26
N ARG A 84 1.11 -24.65 -1.60
CA ARG A 84 1.54 -25.09 -0.27
C ARG A 84 2.98 -25.60 -0.26
N ALA A 85 3.50 -26.02 -1.42
CA ALA A 85 4.91 -26.36 -1.58
C ALA A 85 5.89 -25.23 -1.19
N LEU A 86 5.44 -23.96 -1.26
CA LEU A 86 6.23 -22.81 -0.80
C LEU A 86 6.46 -22.78 0.71
N LEU A 87 5.74 -23.60 1.48
CA LEU A 87 5.84 -23.65 2.95
C LEU A 87 6.75 -24.78 3.45
N THR A 88 7.25 -25.63 2.56
CA THR A 88 8.13 -26.75 2.91
C THR A 88 9.46 -26.26 3.48
N SER A 89 10.14 -27.12 4.23
CA SER A 89 11.47 -26.84 4.76
C SER A 89 12.50 -26.61 3.64
N GLU A 90 12.33 -27.29 2.50
CA GLU A 90 13.16 -27.11 1.30
C GLU A 90 12.98 -25.70 0.70
N ALA A 91 11.74 -25.29 0.49
CA ALA A 91 11.42 -23.94 0.02
C ALA A 91 11.98 -22.85 0.97
N ARG A 92 11.80 -23.01 2.29
CA ARG A 92 12.34 -22.10 3.29
C ARG A 92 13.87 -22.02 3.25
N LYS A 93 14.55 -23.13 3.03
CA LYS A 93 16.01 -23.16 2.88
C LYS A 93 16.45 -22.38 1.64
N VAL A 94 15.73 -22.50 0.53
CA VAL A 94 16.01 -21.73 -0.68
C VAL A 94 15.74 -20.24 -0.43
N PHE A 95 14.56 -19.88 0.10
CA PHE A 95 14.19 -18.49 0.37
C PHE A 95 15.16 -17.80 1.34
N SER A 96 15.76 -18.52 2.28
CA SER A 96 16.78 -17.95 3.17
C SER A 96 18.06 -17.49 2.47
N GLY A 97 18.28 -17.89 1.22
CA GLY A 97 19.34 -17.39 0.37
C GLY A 97 19.01 -16.09 -0.37
N TYR A 98 17.76 -15.60 -0.27
CA TYR A 98 17.26 -14.41 -0.93
C TYR A 98 16.88 -13.34 0.10
N SER A 99 16.84 -12.09 -0.33
CA SER A 99 16.55 -10.96 0.53
C SER A 99 15.45 -10.08 -0.04
N LEU A 100 14.57 -9.60 0.83
CA LEU A 100 13.61 -8.53 0.57
C LEU A 100 14.13 -7.26 1.24
N VAL A 101 14.28 -6.19 0.49
CA VAL A 101 14.78 -4.89 0.99
C VAL A 101 13.73 -3.83 0.71
N VAL A 102 13.40 -3.01 1.69
CA VAL A 102 12.39 -1.95 1.56
C VAL A 102 12.78 -0.72 2.35
N GLY A 103 12.58 0.47 1.76
CA GLY A 103 12.53 1.73 2.48
C GLY A 103 11.09 2.04 2.88
N SER A 104 10.82 2.37 4.15
CA SER A 104 9.44 2.50 4.63
C SER A 104 9.31 3.42 5.84
N THR A 105 8.20 4.17 5.92
CA THR A 105 7.76 4.87 7.14
C THR A 105 7.20 3.91 8.21
N GLY A 106 7.01 2.62 7.85
CA GLY A 106 6.62 1.57 8.79
C GLY A 106 5.56 0.59 8.28
N ASN A 107 4.45 1.02 7.73
CA ASN A 107 3.34 0.12 7.37
C ASN A 107 3.68 -0.83 6.20
N LEU A 108 4.39 -0.33 5.17
CA LEU A 108 4.86 -1.19 4.08
C LEU A 108 5.91 -2.16 4.61
N GLY A 109 6.88 -1.66 5.38
CA GLY A 109 7.90 -2.50 6.03
C GLY A 109 7.29 -3.61 6.90
N LEU A 110 6.21 -3.31 7.63
CA LEU A 110 5.49 -4.34 8.41
C LEU A 110 4.88 -5.41 7.51
N SER A 111 4.21 -5.02 6.41
CA SER A 111 3.61 -5.99 5.47
C SER A 111 4.66 -6.90 4.85
N ILE A 112 5.77 -6.31 4.36
CA ILE A 112 6.89 -7.05 3.77
C ILE A 112 7.58 -7.91 4.84
N GLY A 113 7.81 -7.35 6.04
CA GLY A 113 8.48 -8.04 7.14
C GLY A 113 7.72 -9.27 7.60
N ILE A 114 6.43 -9.14 7.86
CA ILE A 114 5.61 -10.25 8.34
C ILE A 114 5.55 -11.36 7.30
N MET A 115 5.21 -11.03 6.05
CA MET A 115 5.06 -12.02 4.99
C MET A 115 6.40 -12.62 4.56
N GLY A 116 7.43 -11.80 4.36
CA GLY A 116 8.76 -12.26 3.95
C GLY A 116 9.38 -13.22 4.98
N ARG A 117 9.28 -12.88 6.27
CA ARG A 117 9.77 -13.76 7.34
C ARG A 117 8.94 -15.04 7.47
N ALA A 118 7.63 -14.99 7.22
CA ALA A 118 6.77 -16.17 7.23
C ALA A 118 7.19 -17.19 6.16
N PHE A 119 7.64 -16.73 4.99
CA PHE A 119 8.21 -17.61 3.96
C PHE A 119 9.67 -18.02 4.21
N GLY A 120 10.40 -17.30 5.05
CA GLY A 120 11.80 -17.59 5.37
C GLY A 120 12.82 -16.71 4.65
N PHE A 121 12.42 -15.67 3.93
CA PHE A 121 13.33 -14.68 3.34
C PHE A 121 14.13 -13.92 4.40
N ASN A 122 15.32 -13.47 4.05
CA ASN A 122 15.95 -12.39 4.78
C ASN A 122 15.21 -11.09 4.48
N VAL A 123 14.87 -10.34 5.52
CA VAL A 123 14.15 -9.07 5.34
C VAL A 123 14.95 -7.95 5.97
N GLU A 124 15.16 -6.89 5.19
CA GLU A 124 15.83 -5.67 5.64
C GLU A 124 14.90 -4.47 5.41
N VAL A 125 14.58 -3.75 6.48
CA VAL A 125 13.69 -2.59 6.43
C VAL A 125 14.48 -1.35 6.83
N HIS A 126 14.61 -0.42 5.89
CA HIS A 126 15.26 0.87 6.10
C HIS A 126 14.22 1.89 6.53
N MET A 127 14.43 2.50 7.69
CA MET A 127 13.48 3.42 8.32
C MET A 127 14.20 4.67 8.82
N SER A 128 13.49 5.80 8.86
CA SER A 128 13.95 6.96 9.59
C SER A 128 14.04 6.65 11.10
N LYS A 129 14.96 7.30 11.81
CA LYS A 129 14.99 7.26 13.26
C LYS A 129 13.69 7.74 13.91
N GLU A 130 13.00 8.67 13.25
CA GLU A 130 11.70 9.23 13.70
C GLU A 130 10.53 8.23 13.59
N ALA A 131 10.70 7.15 12.83
CA ALA A 131 9.65 6.15 12.67
C ALA A 131 9.26 5.51 14.02
N ALA A 132 7.97 5.23 14.19
CA ALA A 132 7.37 4.75 15.42
C ALA A 132 8.11 3.53 16.01
N ALA A 133 8.52 3.61 17.27
CA ALA A 133 9.34 2.61 17.96
C ALA A 133 8.68 1.22 17.93
N TRP A 134 7.37 1.15 18.17
CA TRP A 134 6.64 -0.12 18.18
C TRP A 134 6.70 -0.88 16.83
N LYS A 135 6.75 -0.15 15.70
CA LYS A 135 6.89 -0.75 14.36
C LYS A 135 8.27 -1.40 14.21
N LYS A 136 9.31 -0.69 14.64
CA LYS A 136 10.70 -1.19 14.63
C LYS A 136 10.85 -2.42 15.52
N GLU A 137 10.30 -2.38 16.73
CA GLU A 137 10.33 -3.49 17.67
C GLU A 137 9.57 -4.71 17.13
N LYS A 138 8.39 -4.49 16.53
CA LYS A 138 7.62 -5.55 15.89
C LYS A 138 8.42 -6.23 14.78
N LEU A 139 9.06 -5.46 13.90
CA LEU A 139 9.90 -6.01 12.82
C LEU A 139 11.08 -6.82 13.38
N ARG A 140 11.79 -6.28 14.38
CA ARG A 140 12.90 -6.99 15.04
C ARG A 140 12.45 -8.29 15.71
N SER A 141 11.29 -8.29 16.36
CA SER A 141 10.71 -9.50 16.98
C SER A 141 10.38 -10.61 15.99
N LEU A 142 10.12 -10.25 14.72
CA LEU A 142 9.91 -11.18 13.62
C LEU A 142 11.23 -11.67 12.99
N GLY A 143 12.37 -11.16 13.43
CA GLY A 143 13.68 -11.46 12.87
C GLY A 143 14.02 -10.69 11.60
N ALA A 144 13.33 -9.58 11.31
CA ALA A 144 13.73 -8.65 10.26
C ALA A 144 14.86 -7.73 10.75
N ARG A 145 15.79 -7.40 9.87
CA ARG A 145 16.82 -6.39 10.12
C ARG A 145 16.22 -5.00 9.91
N VAL A 146 16.21 -4.18 10.96
CA VAL A 146 15.80 -2.78 10.87
C VAL A 146 17.05 -1.91 10.86
N VAL A 147 17.24 -1.17 9.77
CA VAL A 147 18.32 -0.20 9.57
C VAL A 147 17.75 1.20 9.74
N GLU A 148 18.22 1.91 10.77
CA GLU A 148 17.78 3.26 11.07
C GLU A 148 18.71 4.28 10.41
N HIS A 149 18.11 5.27 9.74
CA HIS A 149 18.83 6.34 9.06
C HIS A 149 18.62 7.68 9.74
N GLU A 150 19.69 8.47 9.79
CA GLU A 150 19.60 9.90 10.05
C GLU A 150 18.98 10.56 8.80
N GLY A 151 17.93 11.35 8.98
CA GLY A 151 17.26 12.05 7.90
C GLY A 151 15.89 11.49 7.55
N ASP A 152 15.40 11.92 6.39
CA ASP A 152 14.03 11.66 5.95
C ASP A 152 13.84 10.28 5.29
N TYR A 153 12.58 10.01 4.93
CA TYR A 153 12.16 8.82 4.20
C TYR A 153 12.94 8.62 2.88
N SER A 154 13.16 9.69 2.11
CA SER A 154 13.79 9.62 0.79
C SER A 154 15.24 9.12 0.87
N SER A 155 15.98 9.55 1.91
CA SER A 155 17.33 9.06 2.22
C SER A 155 17.35 7.56 2.51
N ALA A 156 16.41 7.06 3.32
CA ALA A 156 16.30 5.65 3.66
C ALA A 156 15.99 4.79 2.41
N VAL A 157 15.08 5.26 1.56
CA VAL A 157 14.71 4.59 0.29
C VAL A 157 15.91 4.52 -0.66
N ALA A 158 16.64 5.62 -0.85
CA ALA A 158 17.80 5.65 -1.75
C ALA A 158 18.89 4.67 -1.32
N GLN A 159 19.18 4.58 -0.02
CA GLN A 159 20.16 3.65 0.51
C GLN A 159 19.69 2.18 0.37
N ALA A 160 18.42 1.90 0.66
CA ALA A 160 17.84 0.57 0.48
C ALA A 160 17.94 0.10 -0.99
N ARG A 161 17.60 0.99 -1.93
CA ARG A 161 17.70 0.71 -3.37
C ARG A 161 19.15 0.40 -3.80
N GLN A 162 20.12 1.18 -3.31
CA GLN A 162 21.54 0.95 -3.59
C GLN A 162 22.03 -0.41 -3.06
N ILE A 163 21.64 -0.78 -1.85
CA ILE A 163 22.02 -2.07 -1.24
C ILE A 163 21.44 -3.22 -2.06
N ALA A 164 20.16 -3.16 -2.41
CA ALA A 164 19.51 -4.21 -3.20
C ALA A 164 20.15 -4.35 -4.59
N SER A 165 20.47 -3.24 -5.26
CA SER A 165 21.08 -3.27 -6.60
C SER A 165 22.45 -3.94 -6.66
N SER A 166 23.15 -4.01 -5.54
CA SER A 166 24.46 -4.68 -5.42
C SER A 166 24.37 -6.20 -5.20
N ASN A 167 23.18 -6.74 -4.95
CA ASN A 167 22.98 -8.15 -4.66
C ASN A 167 21.93 -8.77 -5.60
N PRO A 168 22.30 -9.67 -6.52
CA PRO A 168 21.37 -10.28 -7.49
C PRO A 168 20.30 -11.18 -6.83
N LYS A 169 20.46 -11.54 -5.56
CA LYS A 169 19.46 -12.27 -4.77
C LYS A 169 18.61 -11.37 -3.87
N ALA A 170 18.74 -10.05 -4.01
CA ALA A 170 17.91 -9.10 -3.29
C ALA A 170 16.83 -8.52 -4.21
N HIS A 171 15.60 -8.49 -3.72
CA HIS A 171 14.47 -7.78 -4.33
C HIS A 171 14.19 -6.51 -3.55
N PHE A 172 14.24 -5.37 -4.22
CA PHE A 172 13.87 -4.09 -3.65
C PHE A 172 12.38 -3.83 -3.88
N VAL A 173 11.63 -3.68 -2.80
CA VAL A 173 10.22 -3.30 -2.85
C VAL A 173 10.13 -1.78 -2.89
N ASP A 174 9.75 -1.26 -4.04
CA ASP A 174 9.75 0.17 -4.35
C ASP A 174 8.33 0.76 -4.28
N ASP A 175 8.01 1.50 -3.20
CA ASP A 175 6.70 2.14 -3.03
C ASP A 175 6.42 3.24 -4.08
N GLU A 176 7.45 3.71 -4.78
CA GLU A 176 7.35 4.77 -5.79
C GLU A 176 7.15 4.24 -7.22
N GLU A 177 7.77 3.10 -7.56
CA GLU A 177 7.85 2.63 -8.95
C GLU A 177 7.44 1.17 -9.17
N SER A 178 7.16 0.36 -8.11
CA SER A 178 6.81 -1.05 -8.30
C SER A 178 5.42 -1.23 -8.91
N VAL A 179 5.40 -1.76 -10.13
CA VAL A 179 4.16 -2.17 -10.82
C VAL A 179 3.49 -3.34 -10.10
N ILE A 180 4.25 -4.25 -9.53
CA ILE A 180 3.71 -5.42 -8.81
C ILE A 180 3.00 -4.97 -7.52
N LEU A 181 3.63 -4.07 -6.76
CA LEU A 181 3.03 -3.45 -5.59
C LEU A 181 1.71 -2.74 -5.94
N PHE A 182 1.75 -1.94 -6.99
CA PHE A 182 0.60 -1.20 -7.52
C PHE A 182 -0.56 -2.14 -7.92
N LEU A 183 -0.29 -3.24 -8.64
CA LEU A 183 -1.29 -4.22 -9.03
C LEU A 183 -1.89 -4.94 -7.82
N GLY A 184 -1.11 -5.19 -6.78
CA GLY A 184 -1.61 -5.72 -5.50
C GLY A 184 -2.66 -4.81 -4.86
N TYR A 185 -2.46 -3.49 -4.90
CA TYR A 185 -3.47 -2.52 -4.46
C TYR A 185 -4.70 -2.49 -5.36
N ALA A 186 -4.54 -2.68 -6.68
CA ALA A 186 -5.63 -2.68 -7.64
C ALA A 186 -6.67 -3.78 -7.37
N VAL A 187 -6.28 -4.88 -6.73
CA VAL A 187 -7.20 -5.96 -6.32
C VAL A 187 -8.34 -5.45 -5.44
N ALA A 188 -8.15 -4.34 -4.69
CA ALA A 188 -9.22 -3.72 -3.91
C ALA A 188 -10.44 -3.36 -4.78
N GLY A 189 -10.22 -2.84 -5.99
CA GLY A 189 -11.30 -2.53 -6.92
C GLY A 189 -12.08 -3.76 -7.36
N LEU A 190 -11.37 -4.84 -7.72
CA LEU A 190 -11.98 -6.12 -8.09
C LEU A 190 -12.89 -6.69 -6.98
N ARG A 191 -12.52 -6.49 -5.72
CA ARG A 191 -13.26 -7.03 -4.58
C ARG A 191 -14.37 -6.11 -4.09
N LEU A 192 -14.20 -4.80 -4.22
CA LEU A 192 -15.22 -3.83 -3.83
C LEU A 192 -16.35 -3.73 -4.87
N ALA A 193 -16.02 -3.81 -6.15
CA ALA A 193 -17.00 -3.64 -7.23
C ALA A 193 -18.24 -4.56 -7.10
N PRO A 194 -18.12 -5.88 -6.83
CA PRO A 194 -19.29 -6.74 -6.64
C PRO A 194 -20.14 -6.36 -5.41
N GLN A 195 -19.54 -5.76 -4.39
CA GLN A 195 -20.26 -5.35 -3.17
C GLN A 195 -21.07 -4.06 -3.39
N ILE A 196 -20.55 -3.15 -4.23
CA ILE A 196 -21.14 -1.82 -4.47
C ILE A 196 -22.06 -1.79 -5.69
N ARG A 197 -21.81 -2.62 -6.70
CA ARG A 197 -22.57 -2.61 -7.96
C ARG A 197 -24.08 -2.71 -7.78
N PRO A 198 -24.63 -3.59 -6.90
CA PRO A 198 -26.07 -3.64 -6.66
C PRO A 198 -26.66 -2.31 -6.17
N LEU A 199 -25.94 -1.62 -5.26
CA LEU A 199 -26.36 -0.32 -4.75
C LEU A 199 -26.33 0.78 -5.81
N LEU A 200 -25.31 0.76 -6.69
CA LEU A 200 -25.23 1.70 -7.81
C LEU A 200 -26.36 1.45 -8.83
N ASP A 201 -26.71 0.18 -9.08
CA ASP A 201 -27.78 -0.18 -10.00
C ASP A 201 -29.15 0.22 -9.45
N GLU A 202 -29.38 0.04 -8.15
CA GLU A 202 -30.61 0.44 -7.48
C GLU A 202 -30.79 1.96 -7.45
N THR A 203 -29.72 2.70 -7.13
CA THR A 203 -29.80 4.15 -6.93
C THR A 203 -29.63 4.96 -8.20
N GLY A 204 -29.04 4.39 -9.25
CA GLY A 204 -28.63 5.11 -10.47
C GLY A 204 -27.52 6.15 -10.23
N LYS A 205 -26.92 6.18 -9.03
CA LYS A 205 -25.87 7.15 -8.65
C LYS A 205 -24.48 6.64 -8.93
N ASN A 206 -23.50 7.53 -8.95
CA ASN A 206 -22.08 7.21 -9.01
C ASN A 206 -21.49 7.07 -7.60
N LEU A 207 -20.48 6.23 -7.49
CA LEU A 207 -19.68 6.06 -6.29
C LEU A 207 -18.60 7.17 -6.23
N LYS A 208 -18.52 7.86 -5.10
CA LYS A 208 -17.39 8.74 -4.79
C LYS A 208 -16.51 8.07 -3.74
N VAL A 209 -15.22 7.94 -4.04
CA VAL A 209 -14.24 7.28 -3.16
C VAL A 209 -13.17 8.28 -2.75
N TYR A 210 -13.00 8.44 -1.46
CA TYR A 210 -11.98 9.29 -0.86
C TYR A 210 -10.90 8.40 -0.26
N ILE A 211 -9.65 8.55 -0.72
CA ILE A 211 -8.55 7.68 -0.34
C ILE A 211 -7.39 8.51 0.24
N PRO A 212 -6.94 8.22 1.46
CA PRO A 212 -5.72 8.85 2.00
C PRO A 212 -4.51 8.62 1.09
N CYS A 213 -3.78 9.68 0.77
CA CYS A 213 -2.64 9.65 -0.14
C CYS A 213 -1.34 10.10 0.54
N GLY A 214 -0.35 9.22 0.60
CA GLY A 214 1.03 9.56 0.86
C GLY A 214 1.81 9.57 -0.47
N VAL A 215 2.74 8.64 -0.69
CA VAL A 215 3.50 8.48 -1.95
C VAL A 215 2.58 8.41 -3.19
N GLY A 216 1.43 7.76 -3.07
CA GLY A 216 0.48 7.61 -4.17
C GLY A 216 0.32 6.19 -4.71
N GLY A 217 1.23 5.26 -4.41
CA GLY A 217 1.18 3.88 -4.93
C GLY A 217 -0.11 3.14 -4.54
N ALA A 218 -0.47 3.16 -3.26
CA ALA A 218 -1.69 2.52 -2.77
C ALA A 218 -2.97 3.19 -3.32
N PRO A 219 -3.19 4.51 -3.19
CA PRO A 219 -4.38 5.14 -3.73
C PRO A 219 -4.44 5.06 -5.27
N GLY A 220 -3.30 5.16 -5.97
CA GLY A 220 -3.23 4.99 -7.42
C GLY A 220 -3.66 3.58 -7.86
N GLY A 221 -3.13 2.53 -7.23
CA GLY A 221 -3.52 1.16 -7.53
C GLY A 221 -5.00 0.90 -7.25
N ILE A 222 -5.52 1.36 -6.11
CA ILE A 222 -6.95 1.25 -5.78
C ILE A 222 -7.81 1.98 -6.82
N ALA A 223 -7.44 3.23 -7.17
CA ALA A 223 -8.14 4.01 -8.19
C ALA A 223 -8.15 3.27 -9.54
N PHE A 224 -7.02 2.73 -9.98
CA PHE A 224 -6.93 1.92 -11.18
C PHE A 224 -7.90 0.73 -11.14
N GLY A 225 -7.87 -0.05 -10.06
CA GLY A 225 -8.74 -1.20 -9.91
C GLY A 225 -10.23 -0.85 -9.92
N LEU A 226 -10.61 0.27 -9.29
CA LEU A 226 -11.98 0.78 -9.27
C LEU A 226 -12.41 1.26 -10.65
N LYS A 227 -11.63 2.08 -11.34
CA LYS A 227 -11.92 2.56 -12.70
C LYS A 227 -11.99 1.40 -13.70
N ALA A 228 -11.10 0.42 -13.59
CA ALA A 228 -11.11 -0.77 -14.45
C ALA A 228 -12.39 -1.64 -14.27
N THR A 229 -12.99 -1.63 -13.08
CA THR A 229 -14.15 -2.48 -12.76
C THR A 229 -15.50 -1.76 -12.83
N LEU A 230 -15.54 -0.47 -12.51
CA LEU A 230 -16.77 0.32 -12.44
C LEU A 230 -16.87 1.37 -13.55
N GLY A 231 -15.79 1.63 -14.29
CA GLY A 231 -15.74 2.62 -15.38
C GLY A 231 -16.09 4.03 -14.89
N ASP A 232 -16.97 4.69 -15.64
CA ASP A 232 -17.42 6.05 -15.36
C ASP A 232 -18.37 6.16 -14.13
N ARG A 233 -18.72 5.03 -13.53
CA ARG A 233 -19.59 4.99 -12.34
C ARG A 233 -18.84 5.25 -11.03
N VAL A 234 -17.53 5.52 -11.08
CA VAL A 234 -16.72 5.85 -9.90
C VAL A 234 -15.90 7.11 -10.13
N GLU A 235 -15.92 7.97 -9.14
CA GLU A 235 -15.05 9.13 -9.01
C GLU A 235 -14.09 8.90 -7.83
N VAL A 236 -12.80 9.16 -8.02
CA VAL A 236 -11.77 8.91 -7.00
C VAL A 236 -11.04 10.20 -6.62
N TYR A 237 -11.05 10.50 -5.35
CA TYR A 237 -10.44 11.70 -4.77
C TYR A 237 -9.36 11.30 -3.78
N PHE A 238 -8.18 11.94 -3.88
CA PHE A 238 -7.11 11.73 -2.92
C PHE A 238 -7.13 12.81 -1.83
N ALA A 239 -6.97 12.37 -0.58
CA ALA A 239 -6.90 13.24 0.59
C ALA A 239 -5.48 13.22 1.15
N GLU A 240 -4.84 14.38 1.29
CA GLU A 240 -3.48 14.55 1.76
C GLU A 240 -3.41 15.45 2.99
N PRO A 241 -2.43 15.28 3.88
CA PRO A 241 -2.17 16.26 4.95
C PRO A 241 -1.76 17.62 4.39
N THR A 242 -2.22 18.70 5.00
CA THR A 242 -1.89 20.07 4.57
C THR A 242 -0.40 20.35 4.54
N HIS A 243 0.39 19.70 5.41
CA HIS A 243 1.85 19.86 5.47
C HIS A 243 2.62 18.91 4.55
N SER A 244 1.95 17.92 3.95
CA SER A 244 2.59 16.94 3.06
C SER A 244 1.74 16.62 1.81
N PRO A 245 1.31 17.64 1.02
CA PRO A 245 0.43 17.47 -0.13
C PRO A 245 1.24 17.18 -1.41
N CYS A 246 2.01 16.11 -1.42
CA CYS A 246 2.95 15.85 -2.50
C CYS A 246 2.27 15.55 -3.85
N MET A 247 1.14 14.86 -3.85
CA MET A 247 0.37 14.56 -5.06
C MET A 247 -0.31 15.82 -5.61
N LEU A 248 -0.95 16.61 -4.75
CA LEU A 248 -1.53 17.89 -5.15
C LEU A 248 -0.46 18.80 -5.78
N LEU A 249 0.70 18.91 -5.14
CA LEU A 249 1.82 19.72 -5.63
C LEU A 249 2.32 19.20 -6.99
N ALA A 250 2.48 17.89 -7.13
CA ALA A 250 2.90 17.25 -8.37
C ALA A 250 1.95 17.56 -9.53
N LEU A 251 0.65 17.41 -9.31
CA LEU A 251 -0.38 17.62 -10.34
C LEU A 251 -0.58 19.10 -10.65
N ALA A 252 -0.65 19.97 -9.63
CA ALA A 252 -0.87 21.41 -9.80
C ALA A 252 0.29 22.10 -10.54
N THR A 253 1.52 21.64 -10.34
CA THR A 253 2.71 22.23 -11.00
C THR A 253 3.05 21.56 -12.33
N GLY A 254 2.52 20.38 -12.60
CA GLY A 254 2.90 19.55 -13.75
C GLY A 254 4.34 18.99 -13.68
N LYS A 255 5.04 19.19 -12.55
CA LYS A 255 6.41 18.68 -12.35
C LYS A 255 6.45 17.21 -11.93
N LEU A 256 5.28 16.63 -11.65
CA LEU A 256 5.11 15.24 -11.28
C LEU A 256 6.01 14.86 -10.09
N SER A 257 6.84 13.82 -10.23
CA SER A 257 7.77 13.38 -9.18
C SER A 257 9.02 14.28 -9.03
N ASP A 258 9.20 15.28 -9.86
CA ASP A 258 10.41 16.15 -9.84
C ASP A 258 10.29 17.33 -8.86
N ILE A 259 9.23 17.37 -8.05
CA ILE A 259 9.01 18.38 -7.03
C ILE A 259 8.74 17.73 -5.66
N SER A 260 9.26 18.36 -4.62
CA SER A 260 9.05 17.97 -3.22
C SER A 260 8.29 19.05 -2.45
N VAL A 261 7.60 18.68 -1.39
CA VAL A 261 6.93 19.62 -0.49
C VAL A 261 7.91 20.62 0.12
N SER A 262 9.16 20.23 0.35
CA SER A 262 10.22 21.12 0.83
C SER A 262 10.63 22.20 -0.17
N ASP A 263 10.45 21.96 -1.47
CA ASP A 263 10.76 22.95 -2.52
C ASP A 263 9.82 24.16 -2.47
N VAL A 264 8.68 24.02 -1.80
CA VAL A 264 7.70 25.10 -1.58
C VAL A 264 7.62 25.53 -0.11
N GLY A 265 8.58 25.12 0.72
CA GLY A 265 8.71 25.55 2.10
C GLY A 265 7.82 24.82 3.10
N LEU A 266 7.22 23.67 2.74
CA LEU A 266 6.48 22.83 3.66
C LEU A 266 7.44 21.88 4.39
N ASP A 267 7.14 21.61 5.67
CA ASP A 267 7.98 20.79 6.56
C ASP A 267 7.69 19.28 6.47
N GLY A 268 6.56 18.88 5.88
CA GLY A 268 6.15 17.48 5.76
C GLY A 268 5.73 16.84 7.09
N ILE A 269 5.54 17.63 8.17
CA ILE A 269 5.19 17.14 9.49
C ILE A 269 3.67 17.03 9.62
N THR A 270 3.18 15.84 9.98
CA THR A 270 1.75 15.55 10.17
C THR A 270 1.56 14.41 11.18
N VAL A 271 0.45 14.42 11.91
CA VAL A 271 0.04 13.28 12.77
C VAL A 271 -0.27 12.02 11.97
N ALA A 272 -0.59 12.17 10.68
CA ALA A 272 -0.80 11.07 9.75
C ALA A 272 0.53 10.50 9.23
N ASP A 273 1.34 9.90 10.11
CA ASP A 273 2.72 9.46 9.85
C ASP A 273 2.90 8.62 8.58
N GLY A 274 1.90 7.83 8.22
CA GLY A 274 1.88 7.02 6.99
C GLY A 274 1.70 7.83 5.70
N LEU A 275 1.36 9.12 5.81
CA LEU A 275 1.14 10.06 4.71
C LEU A 275 2.22 11.17 4.66
N ALA A 276 3.16 11.18 5.62
CA ALA A 276 4.25 12.15 5.72
C ALA A 276 5.32 11.87 4.65
N VAL A 277 5.05 12.22 3.41
CA VAL A 277 5.90 11.91 2.24
C VAL A 277 6.15 13.16 1.41
N GLY A 278 7.43 13.43 1.13
CA GLY A 278 7.84 14.66 0.43
C GLY A 278 7.58 14.67 -1.07
N ARG A 279 7.52 13.51 -1.74
CA ARG A 279 7.39 13.37 -3.21
C ARG A 279 6.32 12.37 -3.58
N ALA A 280 5.62 12.64 -4.69
CA ALA A 280 4.63 11.73 -5.26
C ALA A 280 5.29 10.61 -6.07
N SER A 281 4.65 9.44 -6.09
CA SER A 281 5.04 8.29 -6.91
C SER A 281 5.11 8.67 -8.39
N LYS A 282 6.23 8.36 -9.02
CA LYS A 282 6.43 8.54 -10.45
C LYS A 282 5.46 7.70 -11.27
N LEU A 283 5.23 6.46 -10.85
CA LEU A 283 4.28 5.56 -11.51
C LEU A 283 2.87 6.15 -11.48
N THR A 284 2.38 6.56 -10.31
CA THR A 284 1.03 7.12 -10.16
C THR A 284 0.87 8.42 -10.91
N THR A 285 1.80 9.36 -10.81
CA THR A 285 1.73 10.64 -11.51
C THR A 285 1.83 10.49 -13.02
N SER A 286 2.55 9.50 -13.54
CA SER A 286 2.71 9.30 -14.99
C SER A 286 1.55 8.52 -15.61
N TRP A 287 1.00 7.52 -14.89
CA TRP A 287 0.01 6.61 -15.46
C TRP A 287 -1.43 6.94 -15.05
N MET A 288 -1.62 7.53 -13.88
CA MET A 288 -2.92 7.64 -13.24
C MET A 288 -3.54 9.03 -13.28
N ILE A 289 -2.81 10.03 -13.76
CA ILE A 289 -3.26 11.43 -13.77
C ILE A 289 -4.68 11.61 -14.37
N HIS A 290 -5.02 10.82 -15.39
CA HIS A 290 -6.32 10.90 -16.06
C HIS A 290 -7.43 10.10 -15.35
N LEU A 291 -7.10 9.34 -14.31
CA LEU A 291 -8.04 8.49 -13.57
C LEU A 291 -8.34 9.05 -12.16
N ILE A 292 -7.65 10.14 -11.77
CA ILE A 292 -7.85 10.83 -10.50
C ILE A 292 -8.80 12.01 -10.75
N ASP A 293 -9.96 12.00 -10.09
CA ASP A 293 -10.99 13.03 -10.29
C ASP A 293 -10.71 14.29 -9.45
N GLY A 294 -9.92 14.18 -8.40
CA GLY A 294 -9.46 15.33 -7.62
C GLY A 294 -8.49 14.98 -6.50
N VAL A 295 -7.81 16.00 -6.00
CA VAL A 295 -6.93 15.94 -4.83
C VAL A 295 -7.24 17.13 -3.94
N PHE A 296 -7.26 16.90 -2.62
CA PHE A 296 -7.48 17.97 -1.65
C PHE A 296 -6.69 17.73 -0.38
N THR A 297 -6.51 18.77 0.42
CA THR A 297 -5.80 18.69 1.69
C THR A 297 -6.74 18.70 2.87
N VAL A 298 -6.32 18.01 3.94
CA VAL A 298 -7.00 17.95 5.24
C VAL A 298 -6.02 18.41 6.31
N PRO A 299 -6.39 19.35 7.19
CA PRO A 299 -5.55 19.73 8.32
C PRO A 299 -5.48 18.59 9.35
N ASP A 300 -4.40 18.59 10.15
CA ASP A 300 -4.21 17.68 11.28
C ASP A 300 -5.24 17.91 12.40
#